data_60ab419ee39e4c5dd2900c2d794bf89d
#
_entry.id   60ab419ee39e4c5dd2900c2d794bf89d
#
_cell.length_a   1.000
_cell.length_b   1.000
_cell.length_c   1.000
_cell.angle_alpha   90.00
_cell.angle_beta   90.00
_cell.angle_gamma   90.00
#
_symmetry.space_group_name_H-M   'P 1'
#
loop_
_entity.id
_entity.type
_entity.pdbx_description
1 polymer ?
#
loop_
_entity_poly.entity_id
_entity_poly.type
_entity_poly.pdbx_seq_one_letter_code
_entity_poly.pdbx_strand_id
1 'polypeptide(L)'
;MFRKTSLAAFAGAMLAASLSPASAQFDLKFALDWKFEGPSAPYFVALDKGYYKAEGLNVTIDTGPGSVAGIARVAAGTYPIGFFDINSLVRFRDQNTDKDVKAVMMVYDKPPFAIVSLAKSKINAPKDLEGKVLGAPPPDGAFAQWKAFVKENKIDDSKVKIEAVGFPVREPMLADGKVDAITGFSFSSYFNLLTKGIKEDEIKVMLMADHGLVLYGNAIMVNPDFAKKNPKIVAGFVRATIKGIIDTYKDPEAAIKSVMKRNETADEKIELARLKMSLRDNFITPWVKANGVGGIDDKRMQQAIEQIAVTYEFKNAKPKPADIFTPQYLPPAAERKL
;
A
#
# COMPACT_ATOMS: atom_id res chain seq x y z
N MET A 1 34.60 38.55 77.17
CA MET A 1 33.23 38.18 76.80
C MET A 1 33.18 38.30 75.28
N PHE A 2 33.45 37.20 74.55
CA PHE A 2 33.49 37.20 73.09
C PHE A 2 32.29 36.45 72.55
N ARG A 3 31.39 37.09 71.80
CA ARG A 3 30.27 36.49 71.09
C ARG A 3 30.76 36.06 69.72
N LYS A 4 30.63 34.75 69.42
CA LYS A 4 30.85 34.15 68.10
C LYS A 4 29.54 34.25 67.34
N THR A 5 29.55 34.96 66.21
CA THR A 5 28.47 34.94 65.20
C THR A 5 28.80 33.92 64.14
N SER A 6 27.90 32.87 63.98
CA SER A 6 27.99 31.84 62.94
C SER A 6 27.26 32.32 61.70
N LEU A 7 28.00 32.45 60.56
CA LEU A 7 27.42 32.64 59.23
C LEU A 7 26.97 31.29 58.68
N ALA A 8 25.65 31.11 58.45
CA ALA A 8 25.11 30.00 57.73
C ALA A 8 25.11 30.32 56.21
N ALA A 9 25.91 29.58 55.44
CA ALA A 9 25.92 29.66 53.99
C ALA A 9 24.79 28.82 53.41
N PHE A 10 23.80 29.47 52.78
CA PHE A 10 22.74 28.81 52.00
C PHE A 10 23.29 28.50 50.60
N ALA A 11 23.57 27.23 50.33
CA ALA A 11 23.91 26.73 48.99
C ALA A 11 22.61 26.49 48.20
N GLY A 12 22.23 27.45 47.37
CA GLY A 12 21.12 27.29 46.41
C GLY A 12 21.56 26.41 45.23
N ALA A 13 21.10 25.18 45.19
CA ALA A 13 21.24 24.31 44.00
C ALA A 13 20.26 24.79 42.91
N MET A 14 20.79 25.49 41.89
CA MET A 14 20.04 25.76 40.66
C MET A 14 19.90 24.45 39.88
N LEU A 15 18.72 23.88 39.88
CA LEU A 15 18.31 22.87 38.89
C LEU A 15 18.22 23.57 37.52
N ALA A 16 19.27 23.47 36.73
CA ALA A 16 19.22 23.82 35.31
C ALA A 16 18.39 22.73 34.61
N ALA A 17 17.07 22.93 34.49
CA ALA A 17 16.23 22.16 33.58
C ALA A 17 16.75 22.41 32.17
N SER A 18 17.47 21.44 31.60
CA SER A 18 17.88 21.43 30.20
C SER A 18 16.62 21.32 29.34
N LEU A 19 16.06 22.45 28.96
CA LEU A 19 15.09 22.54 27.87
C LEU A 19 15.84 22.12 26.59
N SER A 20 15.76 20.82 26.26
CA SER A 20 16.14 20.39 24.92
C SER A 20 15.27 21.17 23.93
N PRO A 21 15.87 21.89 22.96
CA PRO A 21 15.08 22.57 21.95
C PRO A 21 14.19 21.53 21.27
N ALA A 22 12.88 21.77 21.23
CA ALA A 22 11.96 20.95 20.44
C ALA A 22 12.47 21.01 19.00
N SER A 23 13.07 19.91 18.54
CA SER A 23 13.54 19.81 17.15
C SER A 23 12.32 20.05 16.25
N ALA A 24 12.41 21.04 15.37
CA ALA A 24 11.34 21.32 14.41
C ALA A 24 11.02 20.04 13.64
N GLN A 25 9.75 19.65 13.64
CA GLN A 25 9.30 18.47 12.90
C GLN A 25 9.40 18.73 11.40
N PHE A 26 9.75 17.70 10.65
CA PHE A 26 9.78 17.75 9.20
C PHE A 26 8.37 17.49 8.63
N ASP A 27 7.80 18.45 7.92
CA ASP A 27 6.50 18.29 7.25
C ASP A 27 6.65 17.35 6.06
N LEU A 28 5.92 16.24 6.08
CA LEU A 28 5.99 15.17 5.08
C LEU A 28 4.61 14.83 4.54
N LYS A 29 4.42 14.98 3.22
CA LYS A 29 3.23 14.50 2.53
C LYS A 29 3.41 13.07 2.07
N PHE A 30 2.42 12.22 2.39
CA PHE A 30 2.34 10.83 1.99
C PHE A 30 1.05 10.56 1.23
N ALA A 31 1.15 10.03 0.01
CA ALA A 31 0.00 9.69 -0.82
C ALA A 31 -0.33 8.20 -0.73
N LEU A 32 -1.58 7.87 -0.48
CA LEU A 32 -2.14 6.54 -0.72
C LEU A 32 -2.58 6.40 -2.18
N ASP A 33 -2.79 5.18 -2.62
CA ASP A 33 -3.36 4.88 -3.94
C ASP A 33 -4.88 4.99 -3.98
N TRP A 34 -5.53 4.97 -2.80
CA TRP A 34 -6.97 4.87 -2.68
C TRP A 34 -7.56 5.73 -1.55
N LYS A 35 -8.84 5.54 -1.29
CA LYS A 35 -9.60 6.15 -0.19
C LYS A 35 -9.12 5.65 1.17
N PHE A 36 -9.56 6.32 2.22
CA PHE A 36 -9.38 5.89 3.60
C PHE A 36 -10.37 4.76 3.93
N GLU A 37 -9.94 3.54 3.69
CA GLU A 37 -10.64 2.30 4.01
C GLU A 37 -9.82 1.50 5.05
N GLY A 38 -10.36 0.40 5.57
CA GLY A 38 -9.71 -0.44 6.57
C GLY A 38 -8.21 -0.69 6.36
N PRO A 39 -7.75 -1.06 5.15
CA PRO A 39 -6.33 -1.30 4.88
C PRO A 39 -5.40 -0.09 5.06
N SER A 40 -5.93 1.12 5.19
CA SER A 40 -5.13 2.31 5.55
C SER A 40 -4.86 2.47 7.05
N ALA A 41 -5.46 1.61 7.89
CA ALA A 41 -5.30 1.66 9.34
C ALA A 41 -3.85 1.73 9.83
N PRO A 42 -2.88 0.95 9.30
CA PRO A 42 -1.49 1.00 9.76
C PRO A 42 -0.87 2.40 9.74
N TYR A 43 -1.17 3.18 8.73
CA TYR A 43 -0.63 4.54 8.57
C TYR A 43 -1.25 5.51 9.57
N PHE A 44 -2.55 5.37 9.84
CA PHE A 44 -3.25 6.18 10.82
C PHE A 44 -2.93 5.77 12.27
N VAL A 45 -2.71 4.48 12.53
CA VAL A 45 -2.20 3.99 13.81
C VAL A 45 -0.82 4.59 14.09
N ALA A 46 0.08 4.60 13.10
CA ALA A 46 1.40 5.21 13.23
C ALA A 46 1.31 6.72 13.52
N LEU A 47 0.34 7.40 12.90
CA LEU A 47 0.08 8.82 13.12
C LEU A 47 -0.50 9.08 14.52
N ASP A 48 -1.58 8.38 14.90
CA ASP A 48 -2.32 8.58 16.14
C ASP A 48 -1.53 8.18 17.38
N LYS A 49 -0.69 7.13 17.30
CA LYS A 49 0.24 6.71 18.36
C LYS A 49 1.51 7.55 18.40
N GLY A 50 1.65 8.52 17.50
CA GLY A 50 2.80 9.43 17.48
C GLY A 50 4.11 8.79 17.02
N TYR A 51 4.08 7.65 16.29
CA TYR A 51 5.30 7.00 15.81
C TYR A 51 6.03 7.86 14.79
N TYR A 52 5.32 8.53 13.88
CA TYR A 52 5.93 9.52 12.98
C TYR A 52 6.52 10.70 13.76
N LYS A 53 5.79 11.18 14.76
CA LYS A 53 6.26 12.29 15.62
C LYS A 53 7.55 11.94 16.36
N ALA A 54 7.67 10.70 16.85
CA ALA A 54 8.87 10.20 17.52
C ALA A 54 10.09 10.14 16.59
N GLU A 55 9.87 10.03 15.27
CA GLU A 55 10.91 10.12 14.24
C GLU A 55 11.14 11.56 13.74
N GLY A 56 10.55 12.56 14.39
CA GLY A 56 10.66 13.97 14.01
C GLY A 56 9.84 14.36 12.79
N LEU A 57 8.77 13.60 12.46
CA LEU A 57 7.96 13.81 11.29
C LEU A 57 6.56 14.32 11.64
N ASN A 58 6.10 15.33 10.90
CA ASN A 58 4.72 15.76 10.84
C ASN A 58 4.11 15.26 9.51
N VAL A 59 3.43 14.10 9.55
CA VAL A 59 2.96 13.41 8.34
C VAL A 59 1.52 13.82 8.02
N THR A 60 1.30 14.30 6.80
CA THR A 60 -0.03 14.45 6.20
C THR A 60 -0.27 13.29 5.23
N ILE A 61 -1.40 12.61 5.38
CA ILE A 61 -1.77 11.45 4.56
C ILE A 61 -2.92 11.85 3.64
N ASP A 62 -2.73 11.70 2.34
CA ASP A 62 -3.71 12.04 1.32
C ASP A 62 -4.21 10.79 0.59
N THR A 63 -5.46 10.82 0.13
CA THR A 63 -6.03 9.81 -0.77
C THR A 63 -5.43 9.93 -2.17
N GLY A 64 -5.53 8.87 -2.97
CA GLY A 64 -4.98 8.84 -4.32
C GLY A 64 -5.97 8.36 -5.39
N PRO A 65 -5.62 8.64 -6.67
CA PRO A 65 -6.43 8.30 -7.83
C PRO A 65 -6.05 6.96 -8.48
N GLY A 66 -5.44 6.05 -7.73
CA GLY A 66 -4.91 4.79 -8.23
C GLY A 66 -3.39 4.78 -8.38
N SER A 67 -2.81 3.57 -8.42
CA SER A 67 -1.36 3.37 -8.38
C SER A 67 -0.62 3.98 -9.57
N VAL A 68 -1.12 3.80 -10.79
CA VAL A 68 -0.45 4.29 -12.01
C VAL A 68 -0.27 5.81 -12.00
N ALA A 69 -1.33 6.54 -11.65
CA ALA A 69 -1.28 7.99 -11.56
C ALA A 69 -0.47 8.48 -10.34
N GLY A 70 -0.50 7.71 -9.24
CA GLY A 70 0.25 8.01 -8.02
C GLY A 70 1.76 7.95 -8.20
N ILE A 71 2.27 6.94 -8.93
CA ILE A 71 3.69 6.80 -9.24
C ILE A 71 4.22 8.02 -10.00
N ALA A 72 3.45 8.51 -10.98
CA ALA A 72 3.82 9.71 -11.73
C ALA A 72 3.93 10.95 -10.82
N ARG A 73 3.08 11.08 -9.80
CA ARG A 73 3.14 12.18 -8.81
C ARG A 73 4.40 12.08 -7.93
N VAL A 74 4.81 10.86 -7.55
CA VAL A 74 6.07 10.66 -6.82
C VAL A 74 7.25 10.98 -7.71
N ALA A 75 7.26 10.52 -8.95
CA ALA A 75 8.32 10.81 -9.92
C ALA A 75 8.48 12.32 -10.18
N ALA A 76 7.37 13.06 -10.22
CA ALA A 76 7.36 14.51 -10.39
C ALA A 76 7.72 15.30 -9.11
N GLY A 77 7.86 14.62 -7.95
CA GLY A 77 8.14 15.27 -6.67
C GLY A 77 6.94 15.97 -6.01
N THR A 78 5.72 15.79 -6.54
CA THR A 78 4.49 16.32 -5.91
C THR A 78 4.26 15.68 -4.54
N TYR A 79 4.59 14.40 -4.42
CA TYR A 79 4.66 13.68 -3.16
C TYR A 79 6.06 13.09 -3.00
N PRO A 80 6.74 13.35 -1.88
CA PRO A 80 8.05 12.76 -1.62
C PRO A 80 7.98 11.24 -1.39
N ILE A 81 6.87 10.75 -0.82
CA ILE A 81 6.63 9.33 -0.52
C ILE A 81 5.19 8.98 -0.91
N GLY A 82 4.98 7.77 -1.41
CA GLY A 82 3.65 7.25 -1.74
C GLY A 82 3.55 5.74 -1.60
N PHE A 83 2.33 5.22 -1.62
CA PHE A 83 1.99 3.81 -1.49
C PHE A 83 1.27 3.33 -2.74
N PHE A 84 1.97 2.56 -3.60
CA PHE A 84 1.47 2.17 -4.92
C PHE A 84 1.94 0.77 -5.32
N ASP A 85 1.29 0.19 -6.35
CA ASP A 85 1.63 -1.11 -6.94
C ASP A 85 3.06 -1.14 -7.52
N ILE A 86 3.87 -2.09 -7.02
CA ILE A 86 5.28 -2.20 -7.44
C ILE A 86 5.43 -2.69 -8.87
N ASN A 87 4.47 -3.44 -9.41
CA ASN A 87 4.52 -3.94 -10.79
C ASN A 87 4.26 -2.80 -11.79
N SER A 88 3.39 -1.86 -11.42
CA SER A 88 3.21 -0.61 -12.14
C SER A 88 4.48 0.25 -12.11
N LEU A 89 5.25 0.21 -11.01
CA LEU A 89 6.57 0.86 -10.96
C LEU A 89 7.56 0.20 -11.92
N VAL A 90 7.62 -1.13 -11.99
CA VAL A 90 8.48 -1.87 -12.94
C VAL A 90 8.20 -1.41 -14.37
N ARG A 91 6.93 -1.31 -14.74
CA ARG A 91 6.52 -0.81 -16.06
C ARG A 91 6.85 0.67 -16.25
N PHE A 92 6.60 1.50 -15.24
CA PHE A 92 6.91 2.94 -15.26
C PHE A 92 8.39 3.20 -15.54
N ARG A 93 9.29 2.38 -14.95
CA ARG A 93 10.74 2.49 -15.12
C ARG A 93 11.19 2.19 -16.56
N ASP A 94 10.56 1.25 -17.26
CA ASP A 94 10.82 1.02 -18.69
C ASP A 94 10.41 2.22 -19.54
N GLN A 95 9.29 2.85 -19.21
CA GLN A 95 8.76 4.00 -19.96
C GLN A 95 9.44 5.34 -19.65
N ASN A 96 10.11 5.45 -18.50
CA ASN A 96 10.70 6.68 -17.96
C ASN A 96 12.08 6.38 -17.37
N THR A 97 13.06 6.14 -18.23
CA THR A 97 14.41 5.70 -17.84
C THR A 97 15.20 6.75 -17.06
N ASP A 98 14.80 8.03 -17.15
CA ASP A 98 15.36 9.16 -16.38
C ASP A 98 14.78 9.29 -14.97
N LYS A 99 13.74 8.52 -14.60
CA LYS A 99 13.04 8.59 -13.30
C LYS A 99 13.38 7.40 -12.43
N ASP A 100 14.30 7.57 -11.47
CA ASP A 100 14.78 6.50 -10.58
C ASP A 100 13.93 6.35 -9.30
N VAL A 101 12.59 6.36 -9.43
CA VAL A 101 11.70 6.02 -8.32
C VAL A 101 11.95 4.59 -7.86
N LYS A 102 12.07 4.37 -6.54
CA LYS A 102 12.28 3.05 -5.93
C LYS A 102 11.27 2.78 -4.83
N ALA A 103 10.92 1.51 -4.70
CA ALA A 103 10.24 1.02 -3.51
C ALA A 103 11.27 0.82 -2.38
N VAL A 104 10.88 1.19 -1.17
CA VAL A 104 11.72 1.15 0.05
C VAL A 104 11.17 0.23 1.15
N MET A 105 9.92 -0.21 0.99
CA MET A 105 9.25 -1.10 1.93
C MET A 105 8.09 -1.80 1.20
N MET A 106 8.07 -3.13 1.20
CA MET A 106 6.92 -3.91 0.73
C MET A 106 5.82 -3.90 1.79
N VAL A 107 4.57 -3.69 1.36
CA VAL A 107 3.41 -3.69 2.24
C VAL A 107 2.48 -4.85 1.93
N TYR A 108 2.04 -4.99 0.68
CA TYR A 108 1.26 -6.16 0.27
C TYR A 108 2.19 -7.22 -0.32
N ASP A 109 2.62 -8.15 0.53
CA ASP A 109 3.43 -9.29 0.09
C ASP A 109 2.68 -10.17 -0.93
N LYS A 110 1.38 -10.44 -0.73
CA LYS A 110 0.51 -11.03 -1.75
C LYS A 110 -0.38 -9.93 -2.35
N PRO A 111 -0.42 -9.77 -3.70
CA PRO A 111 -1.21 -8.72 -4.31
C PRO A 111 -2.71 -8.97 -4.16
N PRO A 112 -3.53 -7.93 -3.91
CA PRO A 112 -4.98 -8.04 -3.84
C PRO A 112 -5.65 -7.96 -5.21
N PHE A 113 -4.90 -8.02 -6.32
CA PHE A 113 -5.44 -7.90 -7.67
C PHE A 113 -6.41 -9.01 -7.99
N ALA A 114 -7.62 -8.64 -8.37
CA ALA A 114 -8.71 -9.59 -8.60
C ALA A 114 -9.55 -9.22 -9.82
N ILE A 115 -10.13 -10.26 -10.39
CA ILE A 115 -11.35 -10.18 -11.18
C ILE A 115 -12.51 -10.47 -10.24
N VAL A 116 -13.45 -9.55 -10.13
CA VAL A 116 -14.64 -9.70 -9.29
C VAL A 116 -15.86 -9.74 -10.19
N SER A 117 -16.71 -10.74 -9.99
CA SER A 117 -17.93 -10.97 -10.76
C SER A 117 -19.09 -11.38 -9.86
N LEU A 118 -20.27 -11.47 -10.41
CA LEU A 118 -21.41 -12.06 -9.71
C LEU A 118 -21.65 -13.51 -10.19
N ALA A 119 -22.16 -14.35 -9.33
CA ALA A 119 -22.45 -15.76 -9.63
C ALA A 119 -23.28 -15.93 -10.91
N LYS A 120 -24.22 -15.00 -11.18
CA LYS A 120 -25.03 -14.97 -12.41
C LYS A 120 -24.21 -14.82 -13.70
N SER A 121 -23.01 -14.23 -13.63
CA SER A 121 -22.12 -14.07 -14.81
C SER A 121 -21.42 -15.37 -15.22
N LYS A 122 -21.47 -16.42 -14.35
CA LYS A 122 -20.89 -17.76 -14.60
C LYS A 122 -19.39 -17.71 -14.95
N ILE A 123 -18.64 -16.83 -14.30
CA ILE A 123 -17.18 -16.70 -14.44
C ILE A 123 -16.55 -17.47 -13.28
N ASN A 124 -16.10 -18.70 -13.53
CA ASN A 124 -15.49 -19.61 -12.54
C ASN A 124 -14.00 -19.85 -12.79
N ALA A 125 -13.54 -19.60 -14.00
CA ALA A 125 -12.15 -19.73 -14.42
C ALA A 125 -11.74 -18.53 -15.29
N PRO A 126 -10.43 -18.22 -15.44
CA PRO A 126 -9.98 -17.10 -16.26
C PRO A 126 -10.52 -17.08 -17.68
N LYS A 127 -10.63 -18.25 -18.32
CA LYS A 127 -11.15 -18.37 -19.68
C LYS A 127 -12.63 -18.03 -19.84
N ASP A 128 -13.41 -18.09 -18.77
CA ASP A 128 -14.84 -17.72 -18.81
C ASP A 128 -15.04 -16.22 -19.03
N LEU A 129 -13.97 -15.42 -19.03
CA LEU A 129 -13.98 -14.00 -19.38
C LEU A 129 -14.14 -13.77 -20.89
N GLU A 130 -13.83 -14.77 -21.74
CA GLU A 130 -14.06 -14.68 -23.19
C GLU A 130 -15.57 -14.50 -23.48
N GLY A 131 -15.90 -13.51 -24.28
CA GLY A 131 -17.28 -13.11 -24.58
C GLY A 131 -17.94 -12.21 -23.52
N LYS A 132 -17.20 -11.79 -22.46
CA LYS A 132 -17.70 -10.96 -21.37
C LYS A 132 -17.29 -9.50 -21.50
N VAL A 133 -17.99 -8.64 -20.76
CA VAL A 133 -17.66 -7.23 -20.57
C VAL A 133 -16.94 -7.05 -19.24
N LEU A 134 -15.71 -6.59 -19.28
CA LEU A 134 -14.86 -6.30 -18.11
C LEU A 134 -14.80 -4.80 -17.85
N GLY A 135 -15.41 -4.34 -16.76
CA GLY A 135 -15.31 -2.96 -16.29
C GLY A 135 -13.99 -2.71 -15.59
N ALA A 136 -13.17 -1.79 -16.10
CA ALA A 136 -11.84 -1.58 -15.59
C ALA A 136 -11.47 -0.08 -15.54
N PRO A 137 -11.08 0.46 -14.37
CA PRO A 137 -10.56 1.83 -14.28
C PRO A 137 -9.14 1.90 -14.86
N PRO A 138 -8.86 2.77 -15.85
CA PRO A 138 -7.53 2.86 -16.45
C PRO A 138 -6.36 3.11 -15.48
N PRO A 139 -6.50 3.89 -14.38
CA PRO A 139 -5.40 4.12 -13.42
C PRO A 139 -5.29 3.05 -12.32
N ASP A 140 -6.11 1.96 -12.37
CA ASP A 140 -6.14 0.90 -11.37
C ASP A 140 -4.90 0.00 -11.46
N GLY A 141 -4.26 -0.27 -10.31
CA GLY A 141 -3.16 -1.22 -10.21
C GLY A 141 -3.54 -2.64 -10.61
N ALA A 142 -4.77 -3.08 -10.31
CA ALA A 142 -5.25 -4.40 -10.73
C ALA A 142 -5.45 -4.47 -12.24
N PHE A 143 -6.03 -3.45 -12.87
CA PHE A 143 -6.17 -3.40 -14.33
C PHE A 143 -4.81 -3.33 -15.03
N ALA A 144 -3.84 -2.67 -14.43
CA ALA A 144 -2.48 -2.64 -14.96
C ALA A 144 -1.85 -4.03 -15.12
N GLN A 145 -2.40 -5.07 -14.48
CA GLN A 145 -1.94 -6.46 -14.60
C GLN A 145 -2.76 -7.29 -15.60
N TRP A 146 -3.80 -6.72 -16.21
CA TRP A 146 -4.71 -7.43 -17.11
C TRP A 146 -3.99 -8.19 -18.24
N LYS A 147 -3.07 -7.53 -18.94
CA LYS A 147 -2.32 -8.16 -20.04
C LYS A 147 -1.47 -9.35 -19.56
N ALA A 148 -0.88 -9.24 -18.37
CA ALA A 148 -0.11 -10.34 -17.77
C ALA A 148 -1.04 -11.50 -17.42
N PHE A 149 -2.21 -11.21 -16.86
CA PHE A 149 -3.23 -12.21 -16.54
C PHE A 149 -3.76 -12.94 -17.79
N VAL A 150 -4.06 -12.19 -18.85
CA VAL A 150 -4.47 -12.71 -20.16
C VAL A 150 -3.43 -13.67 -20.71
N LYS A 151 -2.17 -13.26 -20.74
CA LYS A 151 -1.08 -14.06 -21.29
C LYS A 151 -0.86 -15.34 -20.50
N GLU A 152 -0.80 -15.25 -19.18
CA GLU A 152 -0.58 -16.39 -18.28
C GLU A 152 -1.69 -17.44 -18.44
N ASN A 153 -2.92 -16.99 -18.50
CA ASN A 153 -4.10 -17.86 -18.57
C ASN A 153 -4.55 -18.17 -20.01
N LYS A 154 -3.79 -17.73 -21.03
CA LYS A 154 -4.09 -17.99 -22.45
C LYS A 154 -5.50 -17.55 -22.85
N ILE A 155 -5.97 -16.42 -22.30
CA ILE A 155 -7.27 -15.83 -22.65
C ILE A 155 -7.15 -15.18 -24.02
N ASP A 156 -8.14 -15.33 -24.88
CA ASP A 156 -8.25 -14.57 -26.13
C ASP A 156 -8.80 -13.16 -25.79
N ASP A 157 -7.87 -12.21 -25.62
CA ASP A 157 -8.20 -10.82 -25.22
C ASP A 157 -9.13 -10.12 -26.24
N SER A 158 -9.07 -10.53 -27.53
CA SER A 158 -9.94 -9.97 -28.56
C SER A 158 -11.42 -10.28 -28.35
N LYS A 159 -11.73 -11.30 -27.53
CA LYS A 159 -13.08 -11.69 -27.15
C LYS A 159 -13.55 -11.04 -25.83
N VAL A 160 -12.70 -10.30 -25.12
CA VAL A 160 -13.09 -9.62 -23.88
C VAL A 160 -13.31 -8.14 -24.17
N LYS A 161 -14.54 -7.67 -24.00
CA LYS A 161 -14.82 -6.24 -24.14
C LYS A 161 -14.37 -5.49 -22.89
N ILE A 162 -13.34 -4.66 -23.01
CA ILE A 162 -12.92 -3.76 -21.91
C ILE A 162 -13.82 -2.52 -21.95
N GLU A 163 -14.52 -2.28 -20.84
CA GLU A 163 -15.27 -1.04 -20.60
C GLU A 163 -14.49 -0.16 -19.64
N ALA A 164 -14.01 1.00 -20.13
CA ALA A 164 -13.31 1.96 -19.30
C ALA A 164 -14.31 2.64 -18.35
N VAL A 165 -14.21 2.33 -17.05
CA VAL A 165 -15.12 2.85 -16.03
C VAL A 165 -14.37 3.68 -15.01
N GLY A 166 -15.05 4.67 -14.40
CA GLY A 166 -14.50 5.38 -13.25
C GLY A 166 -14.63 4.56 -11.95
N PHE A 167 -13.71 4.76 -11.02
CA PHE A 167 -13.77 4.10 -9.72
C PHE A 167 -15.14 4.22 -8.98
N PRO A 168 -15.80 5.39 -8.96
CA PRO A 168 -17.07 5.54 -8.23
C PRO A 168 -18.22 4.68 -8.79
N VAL A 169 -18.18 4.34 -10.09
CA VAL A 169 -19.24 3.61 -10.78
C VAL A 169 -18.93 2.14 -11.06
N ARG A 170 -17.72 1.70 -10.77
CA ARG A 170 -17.25 0.34 -11.06
C ARG A 170 -18.13 -0.73 -10.43
N GLU A 171 -18.27 -0.76 -9.11
CA GLU A 171 -19.12 -1.72 -8.41
C GLU A 171 -20.61 -1.52 -8.70
N PRO A 172 -21.16 -0.29 -8.79
CA PRO A 172 -22.53 -0.06 -9.30
C PRO A 172 -22.79 -0.71 -10.65
N MET A 173 -21.90 -0.56 -11.63
CA MET A 173 -22.08 -1.14 -12.96
C MET A 173 -22.10 -2.68 -12.93
N LEU A 174 -21.30 -3.31 -12.06
CA LEU A 174 -21.36 -4.76 -11.87
C LEU A 174 -22.68 -5.19 -11.19
N ALA A 175 -23.09 -4.51 -10.14
CA ALA A 175 -24.34 -4.79 -9.44
C ALA A 175 -25.57 -4.69 -10.37
N ASP A 176 -25.60 -3.63 -11.21
CA ASP A 176 -26.66 -3.40 -12.21
C ASP A 176 -26.58 -4.34 -13.42
N GLY A 177 -25.52 -5.15 -13.55
CA GLY A 177 -25.31 -6.04 -14.71
C GLY A 177 -24.93 -5.32 -16.01
N LYS A 178 -24.43 -4.08 -15.93
CA LYS A 178 -23.89 -3.32 -17.07
C LYS A 178 -22.53 -3.82 -17.54
N VAL A 179 -21.80 -4.49 -16.65
CA VAL A 179 -20.59 -5.27 -16.93
C VAL A 179 -20.71 -6.64 -16.26
N ASP A 180 -20.02 -7.65 -16.80
CA ASP A 180 -20.06 -9.03 -16.30
C ASP A 180 -19.06 -9.27 -15.18
N ALA A 181 -17.95 -8.52 -15.20
CA ALA A 181 -16.88 -8.56 -14.22
C ALA A 181 -16.22 -7.19 -14.11
N ILE A 182 -15.43 -7.01 -13.05
CA ILE A 182 -14.60 -5.80 -12.84
C ILE A 182 -13.20 -6.21 -12.42
N THR A 183 -12.20 -5.36 -12.72
CA THR A 183 -10.91 -5.41 -12.05
C THR A 183 -10.97 -4.60 -10.76
N GLY A 184 -10.19 -5.00 -9.75
CA GLY A 184 -10.08 -4.26 -8.50
C GLY A 184 -9.24 -4.97 -7.45
N PHE A 185 -9.12 -4.36 -6.29
CA PHE A 185 -8.55 -5.01 -5.13
C PHE A 185 -9.63 -5.87 -4.46
N SER A 186 -9.33 -7.13 -4.20
CA SER A 186 -10.25 -8.13 -3.66
C SER A 186 -11.09 -7.62 -2.49
N PHE A 187 -10.43 -7.10 -1.46
CA PHE A 187 -11.08 -6.59 -0.26
C PHE A 187 -11.91 -5.30 -0.52
N SER A 188 -11.48 -4.41 -1.44
CA SER A 188 -12.24 -3.19 -1.72
C SER A 188 -13.51 -3.51 -2.50
N SER A 189 -13.39 -4.21 -3.63
CA SER A 189 -14.55 -4.52 -4.47
C SER A 189 -15.56 -5.45 -3.79
N TYR A 190 -15.07 -6.47 -3.04
CA TYR A 190 -15.93 -7.37 -2.30
C TYR A 190 -16.82 -6.62 -1.28
N PHE A 191 -16.20 -5.85 -0.39
CA PHE A 191 -16.96 -5.12 0.64
C PHE A 191 -17.80 -3.98 0.07
N ASN A 192 -17.36 -3.34 -1.04
CA ASN A 192 -18.17 -2.34 -1.71
C ASN A 192 -19.44 -2.94 -2.35
N LEU A 193 -19.41 -4.18 -2.82
CA LEU A 193 -20.59 -4.88 -3.31
C LEU A 193 -21.52 -5.28 -2.16
N LEU A 194 -20.98 -5.73 -1.02
CA LEU A 194 -21.79 -5.99 0.18
C LEU A 194 -22.55 -4.74 0.65
N THR A 195 -21.90 -3.57 0.66
CA THR A 195 -22.58 -2.30 1.04
C THR A 195 -23.67 -1.87 0.06
N LYS A 196 -23.69 -2.47 -1.14
CA LYS A 196 -24.77 -2.27 -2.14
C LYS A 196 -25.89 -3.30 -2.03
N GLY A 197 -25.85 -4.17 -1.02
CA GLY A 197 -26.86 -5.18 -0.78
C GLY A 197 -26.70 -6.46 -1.61
N ILE A 198 -25.57 -6.62 -2.32
CA ILE A 198 -25.24 -7.89 -2.99
C ILE A 198 -24.88 -8.91 -1.90
N LYS A 199 -25.46 -10.10 -1.96
CA LYS A 199 -25.21 -11.14 -0.97
C LYS A 199 -23.82 -11.75 -1.13
N GLU A 200 -23.26 -12.22 -0.04
CA GLU A 200 -21.91 -12.79 0.01
C GLU A 200 -21.74 -13.98 -0.97
N ASP A 201 -22.71 -14.88 -1.03
CA ASP A 201 -22.71 -16.07 -1.90
C ASP A 201 -22.83 -15.72 -3.40
N GLU A 202 -23.33 -14.54 -3.72
CA GLU A 202 -23.42 -14.03 -5.09
C GLU A 202 -22.11 -13.42 -5.60
N ILE A 203 -21.16 -13.05 -4.70
CA ILE A 203 -19.90 -12.41 -5.10
C ILE A 203 -18.84 -13.47 -5.34
N LYS A 204 -18.21 -13.41 -6.52
CA LYS A 204 -17.07 -14.26 -6.90
C LYS A 204 -15.82 -13.40 -7.01
N VAL A 205 -14.80 -13.78 -6.26
CA VAL A 205 -13.48 -13.12 -6.25
C VAL A 205 -12.45 -14.11 -6.80
N MET A 206 -11.86 -13.77 -7.93
CA MET A 206 -10.79 -14.52 -8.57
C MET A 206 -9.48 -13.72 -8.38
N LEU A 207 -8.63 -14.15 -7.46
CA LEU A 207 -7.33 -13.52 -7.26
C LEU A 207 -6.39 -13.87 -8.42
N MET A 208 -5.81 -12.88 -9.06
CA MET A 208 -4.87 -13.10 -10.16
C MET A 208 -3.62 -13.88 -9.72
N ALA A 209 -3.21 -13.72 -8.46
CA ALA A 209 -2.10 -14.47 -7.87
C ALA A 209 -2.36 -15.99 -7.76
N ASP A 210 -3.61 -16.41 -7.66
CA ASP A 210 -3.98 -17.84 -7.61
C ASP A 210 -4.06 -18.46 -9.02
N HIS A 211 -3.85 -17.63 -10.06
CA HIS A 211 -3.89 -18.00 -11.46
C HIS A 211 -2.59 -17.60 -12.19
N GLY A 212 -1.45 -17.87 -11.58
CA GLY A 212 -0.12 -17.82 -12.21
C GLY A 212 0.61 -16.48 -12.18
N LEU A 213 0.02 -15.40 -11.65
CA LEU A 213 0.74 -14.15 -11.50
C LEU A 213 1.62 -14.15 -10.25
N VAL A 214 2.94 -14.33 -10.44
CA VAL A 214 3.94 -14.33 -9.36
C VAL A 214 4.38 -12.88 -9.06
N LEU A 215 3.45 -12.07 -8.55
CA LEU A 215 3.67 -10.65 -8.34
C LEU A 215 3.67 -10.30 -6.85
N TYR A 216 4.19 -9.13 -6.52
CA TYR A 216 3.94 -8.42 -5.27
C TYR A 216 2.78 -7.44 -5.46
N GLY A 217 2.26 -6.87 -4.36
CA GLY A 217 1.27 -5.81 -4.42
C GLY A 217 1.89 -4.42 -4.20
N ASN A 218 1.25 -3.62 -3.35
CA ASN A 218 1.68 -2.25 -3.11
C ASN A 218 2.86 -2.15 -2.15
N ALA A 219 3.74 -1.20 -2.44
CA ALA A 219 4.92 -0.86 -1.67
C ALA A 219 4.97 0.65 -1.37
N ILE A 220 5.69 1.01 -0.33
CA ILE A 220 6.11 2.41 -0.10
C ILE A 220 7.19 2.74 -1.11
N MET A 221 6.96 3.80 -1.87
CA MET A 221 7.86 4.32 -2.90
C MET A 221 8.32 5.72 -2.55
N VAL A 222 9.50 6.08 -3.00
CA VAL A 222 10.12 7.37 -2.70
C VAL A 222 10.63 8.06 -3.96
N ASN A 223 10.49 9.38 -3.99
CA ASN A 223 11.15 10.22 -4.98
C ASN A 223 12.67 10.15 -4.78
N PRO A 224 13.48 9.91 -5.83
CA PRO A 224 14.92 9.69 -5.70
C PRO A 224 15.67 10.90 -5.16
N ASP A 225 15.31 12.11 -5.60
CA ASP A 225 15.96 13.34 -5.14
C ASP A 225 15.65 13.62 -3.67
N PHE A 226 14.40 13.36 -3.27
CA PHE A 226 14.00 13.45 -1.88
C PHE A 226 14.76 12.45 -1.01
N ALA A 227 14.84 11.18 -1.43
CA ALA A 227 15.54 10.12 -0.70
C ALA A 227 17.04 10.43 -0.53
N LYS A 228 17.68 10.95 -1.58
CA LYS A 228 19.08 11.35 -1.55
C LYS A 228 19.34 12.51 -0.57
N LYS A 229 18.45 13.50 -0.55
CA LYS A 229 18.57 14.67 0.33
C LYS A 229 18.19 14.38 1.77
N ASN A 230 17.25 13.45 2.00
CA ASN A 230 16.61 13.22 3.29
C ASN A 230 16.60 11.74 3.70
N PRO A 231 17.73 11.00 3.68
CA PRO A 231 17.75 9.57 3.93
C PRO A 231 17.25 9.18 5.34
N LYS A 232 17.51 10.03 6.34
CA LYS A 232 17.05 9.82 7.73
C LYS A 232 15.53 9.95 7.84
N ILE A 233 14.93 10.87 7.09
CA ILE A 233 13.47 11.07 7.03
C ILE A 233 12.79 9.84 6.44
N VAL A 234 13.31 9.32 5.32
CA VAL A 234 12.79 8.09 4.69
C VAL A 234 12.88 6.91 5.66
N ALA A 235 14.03 6.71 6.29
CA ALA A 235 14.21 5.61 7.25
C ALA A 235 13.29 5.75 8.47
N GLY A 236 13.11 6.97 9.01
CA GLY A 236 12.19 7.26 10.10
C GLY A 236 10.73 6.96 9.72
N PHE A 237 10.30 7.39 8.52
CA PHE A 237 8.97 7.09 7.99
C PHE A 237 8.73 5.57 7.89
N VAL A 238 9.70 4.83 7.36
CA VAL A 238 9.61 3.36 7.23
C VAL A 238 9.52 2.70 8.60
N ARG A 239 10.36 3.06 9.58
CA ARG A 239 10.29 2.49 10.94
C ARG A 239 8.94 2.76 11.62
N ALA A 240 8.43 3.98 11.53
CA ALA A 240 7.14 4.35 12.10
C ALA A 240 5.99 3.57 11.45
N THR A 241 6.02 3.42 10.12
CA THR A 241 5.01 2.67 9.37
C THR A 241 5.02 1.19 9.75
N ILE A 242 6.20 0.58 9.90
CA ILE A 242 6.33 -0.82 10.35
C ILE A 242 5.70 -1.02 11.74
N LYS A 243 5.96 -0.12 12.69
CA LYS A 243 5.30 -0.14 14.02
C LYS A 243 3.78 -0.08 13.89
N GLY A 244 3.28 0.79 13.00
CA GLY A 244 1.85 0.90 12.72
C GLY A 244 1.26 -0.40 12.15
N ILE A 245 1.96 -1.10 11.24
CA ILE A 245 1.52 -2.40 10.71
C ILE A 245 1.49 -3.46 11.82
N ILE A 246 2.54 -3.55 12.63
CA ILE A 246 2.64 -4.53 13.71
C ILE A 246 1.53 -4.32 14.73
N ASP A 247 1.27 -3.08 15.15
CA ASP A 247 0.21 -2.77 16.10
C ASP A 247 -1.18 -3.01 15.52
N THR A 248 -1.37 -2.69 14.23
CA THR A 248 -2.64 -2.98 13.52
C THR A 248 -2.91 -4.47 13.44
N TYR A 249 -1.87 -5.27 13.21
CA TYR A 249 -2.00 -6.73 13.17
C TYR A 249 -2.33 -7.31 14.55
N LYS A 250 -1.73 -6.77 15.63
CA LYS A 250 -1.97 -7.23 17.01
C LYS A 250 -3.38 -6.90 17.50
N ASP A 251 -3.92 -5.75 17.11
CA ASP A 251 -5.25 -5.30 17.55
C ASP A 251 -5.95 -4.53 16.41
N PRO A 252 -6.55 -5.25 15.44
CA PRO A 252 -7.26 -4.62 14.33
C PRO A 252 -8.53 -3.89 14.79
N GLU A 253 -9.15 -4.30 15.92
CA GLU A 253 -10.31 -3.64 16.51
C GLU A 253 -9.97 -2.23 17.03
N ALA A 254 -8.85 -2.07 17.69
CA ALA A 254 -8.37 -0.75 18.09
C ALA A 254 -7.89 0.06 16.88
N ALA A 255 -7.23 -0.59 15.92
CA ALA A 255 -6.66 0.06 14.74
C ALA A 255 -7.71 0.70 13.84
N ILE A 256 -8.87 0.05 13.67
CA ILE A 256 -9.93 0.58 12.78
C ILE A 256 -10.47 1.92 13.27
N LYS A 257 -10.43 2.20 14.56
CA LYS A 257 -10.86 3.50 15.13
C LYS A 257 -10.07 4.67 14.53
N SER A 258 -8.80 4.45 14.18
CA SER A 258 -7.97 5.46 13.51
C SER A 258 -8.43 5.79 12.09
N VAL A 259 -9.01 4.81 11.38
CA VAL A 259 -9.65 5.03 10.08
C VAL A 259 -10.95 5.78 10.24
N MET A 260 -11.81 5.36 11.21
CA MET A 260 -13.12 5.95 11.45
C MET A 260 -13.05 7.44 11.79
N LYS A 261 -12.01 7.89 12.50
CA LYS A 261 -11.76 9.32 12.75
C LYS A 261 -11.59 10.15 11.46
N ARG A 262 -11.30 9.52 10.32
CA ARG A 262 -10.97 10.17 9.03
C ARG A 262 -11.94 9.82 7.91
N ASN A 263 -12.84 8.88 8.18
CA ASN A 263 -13.91 8.45 7.29
C ASN A 263 -15.19 8.20 8.10
N GLU A 264 -15.78 9.29 8.62
CA GLU A 264 -16.93 9.27 9.52
C GLU A 264 -18.19 8.67 8.87
N THR A 265 -18.25 8.63 7.54
CA THR A 265 -19.42 8.10 6.79
C THR A 265 -19.32 6.59 6.55
N ALA A 266 -18.18 5.95 6.85
CA ALA A 266 -18.00 4.52 6.63
C ALA A 266 -18.67 3.69 7.75
N ASP A 267 -19.07 2.47 7.40
CA ASP A 267 -19.53 1.48 8.38
C ASP A 267 -18.32 0.79 9.04
N GLU A 268 -18.17 0.96 10.35
CA GLU A 268 -17.03 0.44 11.10
C GLU A 268 -16.92 -1.09 11.00
N LYS A 269 -18.05 -1.83 11.00
CA LYS A 269 -18.02 -3.30 10.91
C LYS A 269 -17.50 -3.75 9.55
N ILE A 270 -17.92 -3.07 8.48
CA ILE A 270 -17.45 -3.31 7.12
C ILE A 270 -15.96 -2.99 7.01
N GLU A 271 -15.52 -1.86 7.53
CA GLU A 271 -14.13 -1.45 7.43
C GLU A 271 -13.20 -2.33 8.29
N LEU A 272 -13.67 -2.80 9.46
CA LEU A 272 -12.94 -3.79 10.25
C LEU A 272 -12.83 -5.14 9.54
N ALA A 273 -13.91 -5.61 8.91
CA ALA A 273 -13.89 -6.85 8.14
C ALA A 273 -12.94 -6.74 6.93
N ARG A 274 -12.97 -5.61 6.23
CA ARG A 274 -12.05 -5.27 5.13
C ARG A 274 -10.60 -5.27 5.61
N LEU A 275 -10.30 -4.63 6.73
CA LEU A 275 -8.97 -4.62 7.34
C LEU A 275 -8.51 -6.05 7.66
N LYS A 276 -9.33 -6.85 8.35
CA LYS A 276 -8.98 -8.23 8.71
C LYS A 276 -8.71 -9.10 7.48
N MET A 277 -9.52 -8.95 6.42
CA MET A 277 -9.30 -9.64 5.14
C MET A 277 -7.95 -9.23 4.54
N SER A 278 -7.65 -7.95 4.45
CA SER A 278 -6.39 -7.47 3.88
C SER A 278 -5.17 -7.90 4.71
N LEU A 279 -5.26 -7.86 6.04
CA LEU A 279 -4.19 -8.35 6.93
C LEU A 279 -3.91 -9.83 6.71
N ARG A 280 -4.95 -10.66 6.65
CA ARG A 280 -4.85 -12.10 6.45
C ARG A 280 -4.27 -12.45 5.08
N ASP A 281 -4.78 -11.81 4.02
CA ASP A 281 -4.55 -12.25 2.64
C ASP A 281 -3.39 -11.53 1.95
N ASN A 282 -3.06 -10.30 2.37
CA ASN A 282 -2.12 -9.46 1.64
C ASN A 282 -0.92 -8.99 2.46
N PHE A 283 -1.13 -8.56 3.73
CA PHE A 283 -0.04 -8.04 4.56
C PHE A 283 0.77 -9.15 5.20
N ILE A 284 0.10 -10.11 5.89
CA ILE A 284 0.73 -11.03 6.85
C ILE A 284 0.73 -12.46 6.29
N THR A 285 1.48 -12.64 5.22
CA THR A 285 1.69 -13.94 4.58
C THR A 285 2.63 -14.85 5.40
N PRO A 286 2.73 -16.15 5.09
CA PRO A 286 3.72 -17.02 5.68
C PRO A 286 5.16 -16.47 5.51
N TRP A 287 5.48 -15.86 4.37
CA TRP A 287 6.79 -15.26 4.14
C TRP A 287 7.06 -14.10 5.09
N VAL A 288 6.10 -13.19 5.27
CA VAL A 288 6.21 -12.05 6.19
C VAL A 288 6.35 -12.52 7.64
N LYS A 289 5.61 -13.57 8.05
CA LYS A 289 5.75 -14.16 9.40
C LYS A 289 7.15 -14.70 9.65
N ALA A 290 7.77 -15.28 8.65
CA ALA A 290 9.13 -15.85 8.76
C ALA A 290 10.22 -14.76 8.70
N ASN A 291 10.07 -13.75 7.83
CA ASN A 291 11.13 -12.80 7.47
C ASN A 291 10.91 -11.38 8.02
N GLY A 292 9.74 -11.08 8.59
CA GLY A 292 9.38 -9.75 9.06
C GLY A 292 8.77 -8.86 7.96
N VAL A 293 8.14 -7.78 8.41
CA VAL A 293 7.43 -6.82 7.55
C VAL A 293 8.42 -6.03 6.68
N GLY A 294 8.03 -5.70 5.46
CA GLY A 294 8.68 -4.68 4.63
C GLY A 294 9.72 -5.16 3.65
N GLY A 295 10.21 -6.40 3.77
CA GLY A 295 11.20 -6.97 2.85
C GLY A 295 10.59 -7.61 1.61
N ILE A 296 11.45 -8.11 0.73
CA ILE A 296 11.10 -8.91 -0.45
C ILE A 296 11.99 -10.16 -0.53
N ASP A 297 11.54 -11.15 -1.29
CA ASP A 297 12.38 -12.22 -1.83
C ASP A 297 12.89 -11.79 -3.22
N ASP A 298 14.20 -11.65 -3.37
CA ASP A 298 14.80 -11.15 -4.63
C ASP A 298 14.52 -12.07 -5.81
N LYS A 299 14.46 -13.39 -5.59
CA LYS A 299 14.16 -14.35 -6.65
C LYS A 299 12.71 -14.20 -7.15
N ARG A 300 11.77 -14.03 -6.23
CA ARG A 300 10.38 -13.76 -6.58
C ARG A 300 10.24 -12.40 -7.27
N MET A 301 10.97 -11.37 -6.82
CA MET A 301 10.97 -10.06 -7.47
C MET A 301 11.54 -10.15 -8.89
N GLN A 302 12.60 -10.92 -9.11
CA GLN A 302 13.14 -11.15 -10.46
C GLN A 302 12.10 -11.83 -11.38
N GLN A 303 11.39 -12.84 -10.88
CA GLN A 303 10.32 -13.51 -11.62
C GLN A 303 9.17 -12.54 -11.95
N ALA A 304 8.77 -11.69 -11.01
CA ALA A 304 7.74 -10.68 -11.22
C ALA A 304 8.16 -9.68 -12.32
N ILE A 305 9.39 -9.19 -12.27
CA ILE A 305 9.94 -8.29 -13.28
C ILE A 305 9.93 -8.96 -14.66
N GLU A 306 10.35 -10.22 -14.76
CA GLU A 306 10.36 -10.97 -16.02
C GLU A 306 8.95 -11.15 -16.58
N GLN A 307 7.98 -11.51 -15.72
CA GLN A 307 6.59 -11.69 -16.13
C GLN A 307 6.00 -10.37 -16.69
N ILE A 308 6.26 -9.24 -16.03
CA ILE A 308 5.83 -7.91 -16.48
C ILE A 308 6.57 -7.50 -17.77
N ALA A 309 7.89 -7.65 -17.82
CA ALA A 309 8.69 -7.23 -18.96
C ALA A 309 8.33 -7.98 -20.26
N VAL A 310 8.13 -9.30 -20.17
CA VAL A 310 7.71 -10.13 -21.31
C VAL A 310 6.29 -9.79 -21.76
N THR A 311 5.41 -9.44 -20.83
CA THR A 311 4.02 -9.10 -21.14
C THR A 311 3.89 -7.74 -21.82
N TYR A 312 4.65 -6.75 -21.37
CA TYR A 312 4.59 -5.38 -21.88
C TYR A 312 5.67 -5.07 -22.93
N GLU A 313 6.41 -6.10 -23.37
CA GLU A 313 7.42 -5.98 -24.46
C GLU A 313 8.37 -4.80 -24.20
N PHE A 314 9.06 -4.83 -23.06
CA PHE A 314 9.94 -3.74 -22.65
C PHE A 314 10.92 -3.36 -23.76
N LYS A 315 11.04 -2.07 -24.01
CA LYS A 315 11.92 -1.49 -25.02
C LYS A 315 13.34 -1.29 -24.52
N ASN A 316 13.50 -1.20 -23.20
CA ASN A 316 14.76 -0.96 -22.53
C ASN A 316 15.25 -2.24 -21.84
N ALA A 317 16.47 -2.19 -21.29
CA ALA A 317 16.98 -3.30 -20.49
C ALA A 317 16.06 -3.56 -19.29
N LYS A 318 15.73 -4.84 -19.07
CA LYS A 318 14.92 -5.23 -17.91
C LYS A 318 15.59 -4.78 -16.61
N PRO A 319 14.89 -4.09 -15.72
CA PRO A 319 15.46 -3.72 -14.44
C PRO A 319 15.77 -4.95 -13.60
N LYS A 320 16.80 -4.86 -12.76
CA LYS A 320 17.09 -5.86 -11.72
C LYS A 320 16.25 -5.56 -10.48
N PRO A 321 16.04 -6.51 -9.54
CA PRO A 321 15.35 -6.24 -8.28
C PRO A 321 15.87 -5.00 -7.55
N ALA A 322 17.18 -4.79 -7.50
CA ALA A 322 17.80 -3.62 -6.86
C ALA A 322 17.54 -2.27 -7.56
N ASP A 323 17.09 -2.29 -8.82
CA ASP A 323 16.68 -1.07 -9.53
C ASP A 323 15.25 -0.66 -9.14
N ILE A 324 14.45 -1.60 -8.64
CA ILE A 324 13.04 -1.41 -8.27
C ILE A 324 12.87 -1.27 -6.77
N PHE A 325 13.60 -2.08 -5.97
CA PHE A 325 13.48 -2.11 -4.52
C PHE A 325 14.84 -1.92 -3.85
N THR A 326 14.89 -1.11 -2.78
CA THR A 326 16.08 -0.99 -1.93
C THR A 326 15.75 -1.22 -0.47
N PRO A 327 16.42 -2.16 0.21
CA PRO A 327 16.20 -2.44 1.64
C PRO A 327 16.94 -1.47 2.57
N GLN A 328 17.71 -0.51 2.04
CA GLN A 328 18.62 0.35 2.84
C GLN A 328 17.92 1.18 3.93
N TYR A 329 16.60 1.39 3.82
CA TYR A 329 15.82 2.15 4.80
C TYR A 329 15.07 1.26 5.78
N LEU A 330 15.11 -0.05 5.60
CA LEU A 330 14.48 -0.99 6.51
C LEU A 330 15.30 -1.11 7.80
N PRO A 331 14.66 -1.12 8.98
CA PRO A 331 15.35 -1.48 10.21
C PRO A 331 15.77 -2.96 10.19
N PRO A 332 16.65 -3.38 11.10
CA PRO A 332 17.05 -4.78 11.24
C PRO A 332 15.84 -5.73 11.29
N ALA A 333 16.00 -6.95 10.77
CA ALA A 333 14.89 -7.91 10.68
C ALA A 333 14.24 -8.22 12.03
N ALA A 334 15.00 -8.18 13.14
CA ALA A 334 14.49 -8.38 14.49
C ALA A 334 13.43 -7.32 14.91
N GLU A 335 13.57 -6.08 14.42
CA GLU A 335 12.65 -4.97 14.71
C GLU A 335 11.39 -4.96 13.80
N ARG A 336 11.34 -5.86 12.82
CA ARG A 336 10.25 -5.99 11.85
C ARG A 336 9.39 -7.23 12.04
N LYS A 337 9.68 -8.02 13.09
CA LYS A 337 8.90 -9.22 13.46
C LYS A 337 7.55 -8.82 14.04
N LEU A 338 6.54 -9.68 13.82
CA LEU A 338 5.16 -9.51 14.29
C LEU A 338 5.01 -9.85 15.78
#